data_bea43e438fd27d285ebe99e460e7e85a
#
_entry.id   bea43e438fd27d285ebe99e460e7e85a
#
_cell.length_a   1.000
_cell.length_b   1.000
_cell.length_c   1.000
_cell.angle_alpha   90.00
_cell.angle_beta   90.00
_cell.angle_gamma   90.00
#
_symmetry.space_group_name_H-M   'P 1'
#
loop_
_entity.id
_entity.type
_entity.pdbx_description
1 polymer ?
#
loop_
_entity_poly.entity_id
_entity_poly.type
_entity_poly.pdbx_seq_one_letter_code
_entity_poly.pdbx_strand_id
1 'polypeptide(L)'
;MTKAAAIYNFWSGFGLPAFEENSVPTGEDAPAFPYVTYQLITDSFGDDVAMTASLWYRDSSWVRANAKADEISEAIGYGGDVIFCDGGSIWLKRGNPFAQRMGDASDQMIKRIIINVEAEYFSRD
;
A
#
# COMPACT_ATOMS: atom_id res chain seq x y z
N MET A 1 11.94 8.00 -12.67
CA MET A 1 12.01 7.36 -11.34
C MET A 1 12.00 5.85 -11.48
N THR A 2 12.65 5.16 -10.57
CA THR A 2 12.66 3.70 -10.57
C THR A 2 11.29 3.13 -10.24
N LYS A 3 11.12 1.83 -10.50
CA LYS A 3 9.90 1.12 -10.08
C LYS A 3 9.66 1.25 -8.57
N ALA A 4 10.74 1.08 -7.78
CA ALA A 4 10.65 1.21 -6.32
C ALA A 4 10.21 2.62 -5.91
N ALA A 5 10.76 3.65 -6.54
CA ALA A 5 10.38 5.03 -6.27
C ALA A 5 8.93 5.32 -6.69
N ALA A 6 8.49 4.76 -7.81
CA ALA A 6 7.12 4.93 -8.28
C ALA A 6 6.11 4.30 -7.31
N ILE A 7 6.40 3.10 -6.81
CA ILE A 7 5.56 2.40 -5.83
C ILE A 7 5.54 3.17 -4.50
N TYR A 8 6.70 3.63 -4.02
CA TYR A 8 6.77 4.46 -2.82
C TYR A 8 5.92 5.73 -3.00
N ASN A 9 6.08 6.39 -4.14
CA ASN A 9 5.35 7.63 -4.43
C ASN A 9 3.84 7.42 -4.41
N PHE A 10 3.38 6.28 -4.93
CA PHE A 10 1.96 5.93 -4.88
C PHE A 10 1.48 5.83 -3.42
N TRP A 11 2.14 5.01 -2.60
CA TRP A 11 1.69 4.77 -1.22
C TRP A 11 1.85 5.99 -0.32
N SER A 12 2.85 6.84 -0.57
CA SER A 12 3.05 8.07 0.22
C SER A 12 2.07 9.19 -0.14
N GLY A 13 1.29 9.02 -1.21
CA GLY A 13 0.37 10.04 -1.70
C GLY A 13 -0.95 10.17 -0.93
N PHE A 14 -1.14 9.39 0.14
CA PHE A 14 -2.40 9.38 0.88
C PHE A 14 -2.35 10.13 2.21
N GLY A 15 -1.32 10.95 2.40
CA GLY A 15 -1.21 11.79 3.59
C GLY A 15 -0.68 11.08 4.83
N LEU A 16 -0.21 9.84 4.70
CA LEU A 16 0.40 9.06 5.77
C LEU A 16 1.84 8.76 5.44
N PRO A 17 2.73 8.70 6.46
CA PRO A 17 4.07 8.16 6.22
C PRO A 17 3.98 6.74 5.67
N ALA A 18 4.76 6.45 4.65
CA ALA A 18 4.78 5.14 3.99
C ALA A 18 6.18 4.54 4.04
N PHE A 19 6.24 3.24 4.33
CA PHE A 19 7.50 2.52 4.44
C PHE A 19 7.39 1.18 3.72
N GLU A 20 8.44 0.81 2.99
CA GLU A 20 8.55 -0.56 2.51
C GLU A 20 8.64 -1.48 3.74
N GLU A 21 7.95 -2.62 3.73
CA GLU A 21 7.72 -3.42 4.93
C GLU A 21 8.99 -3.92 5.62
N ASN A 22 10.10 -4.05 4.88
CA ASN A 22 11.38 -4.48 5.44
C ASN A 22 12.27 -3.31 5.88
N SER A 23 11.80 -2.08 5.72
CA SER A 23 12.58 -0.87 6.00
C SER A 23 11.87 0.06 6.98
N VAL A 24 11.02 -0.48 7.82
CA VAL A 24 10.30 0.30 8.83
C VAL A 24 11.26 0.64 9.96
N PRO A 25 11.45 1.94 10.28
CA PRO A 25 12.29 2.32 11.40
C PRO A 25 11.80 1.72 12.72
N THR A 26 12.73 1.39 13.60
CA THR A 26 12.45 0.77 14.90
C THR A 26 12.99 1.63 16.04
N GLY A 27 12.65 1.28 17.28
CA GLY A 27 13.12 1.99 18.47
C GLY A 27 12.58 3.41 18.53
N GLU A 28 13.47 4.37 18.77
CA GLU A 28 13.11 5.79 18.90
C GLU A 28 12.57 6.39 17.60
N ASP A 29 12.99 5.83 16.46
CA ASP A 29 12.59 6.31 15.13
C ASP A 29 11.35 5.58 14.60
N ALA A 30 10.76 4.68 15.38
CA ALA A 30 9.56 3.95 14.97
C ALA A 30 8.43 4.95 14.64
N PRO A 31 7.68 4.72 13.54
CA PRO A 31 6.65 5.67 13.14
C PRO A 31 5.50 5.70 14.14
N ALA A 32 4.96 6.90 14.35
CA ALA A 32 3.72 7.07 15.08
C ALA A 32 2.54 6.68 14.20
N PHE A 33 1.50 6.12 14.81
CA PHE A 33 0.25 5.86 14.10
C PHE A 33 -0.43 7.18 13.69
N PRO A 34 -1.10 7.23 12.53
CA PRO A 34 -1.21 6.18 11.53
C PRO A 34 -0.08 6.22 10.50
N TYR A 35 0.20 5.08 9.91
CA TYR A 35 1.20 4.97 8.84
C TYR A 35 0.87 3.78 7.93
N VAL A 36 1.58 3.70 6.80
CA VAL A 36 1.40 2.65 5.80
C VAL A 36 2.70 1.85 5.67
N THR A 37 2.58 0.53 5.66
CA THR A 37 3.67 -0.33 5.20
C THR A 37 3.23 -1.06 3.94
N TYR A 38 4.16 -1.33 3.01
CA TYR A 38 3.81 -1.96 1.75
C TYR A 38 4.89 -2.95 1.32
N GLN A 39 4.46 -3.98 0.59
CA GLN A 39 5.37 -4.89 -0.10
C GLN A 39 5.92 -4.21 -1.36
N LEU A 40 7.18 -4.44 -1.62
CA LEU A 40 7.80 -4.05 -2.88
C LEU A 40 8.20 -5.31 -3.64
N ILE A 41 7.42 -5.66 -4.65
CA ILE A 41 7.72 -6.75 -5.58
C ILE A 41 7.74 -6.13 -6.96
N THR A 42 8.85 -6.27 -7.66
CA THR A 42 9.01 -5.70 -8.99
C THR A 42 9.15 -6.80 -10.03
N ASP A 43 8.75 -6.48 -11.25
CA ASP A 43 8.83 -7.38 -12.38
C ASP A 43 9.09 -6.56 -13.64
N SER A 44 9.30 -7.24 -14.74
CA SER A 44 9.34 -6.66 -16.07
C SER A 44 8.03 -6.95 -16.79
N PHE A 45 8.03 -7.10 -18.10
CA PHE A 45 6.84 -7.57 -18.80
C PHE A 45 6.46 -8.97 -18.34
N GLY A 46 5.21 -9.16 -17.94
CA GLY A 46 4.74 -10.43 -17.43
C GLY A 46 3.31 -10.36 -16.96
N ASP A 47 2.90 -11.37 -16.19
CA ASP A 47 1.58 -11.42 -15.59
C ASP A 47 1.47 -10.52 -14.37
N ASP A 48 0.26 -10.36 -13.85
CA ASP A 48 0.00 -9.57 -12.66
C ASP A 48 0.77 -10.09 -11.45
N VAL A 49 1.30 -9.16 -10.67
CA VAL A 49 1.98 -9.45 -9.40
C VAL A 49 1.07 -8.97 -8.27
N ALA A 50 0.72 -9.88 -7.38
CA ALA A 50 -0.05 -9.52 -6.19
C ALA A 50 0.87 -8.91 -5.13
N MET A 51 0.48 -7.75 -4.59
CA MET A 51 1.20 -7.08 -3.52
C MET A 51 0.23 -6.65 -2.44
N THR A 52 0.71 -6.58 -1.21
CA THR A 52 -0.09 -6.12 -0.09
C THR A 52 0.51 -4.86 0.52
N ALA A 53 -0.36 -4.08 1.14
CA ALA A 53 0.03 -3.00 2.01
C ALA A 53 -0.79 -3.09 3.28
N SER A 54 -0.36 -2.43 4.34
CA SER A 54 -1.12 -2.38 5.58
C SER A 54 -1.28 -0.94 6.02
N LEU A 55 -2.51 -0.59 6.36
CA LEU A 55 -2.81 0.66 7.06
C LEU A 55 -2.75 0.36 8.55
N TRP A 56 -1.95 1.11 9.28
CA TRP A 56 -1.76 0.92 10.72
C TRP A 56 -2.34 2.12 11.45
N TYR A 57 -3.43 1.90 12.17
CA TYR A 57 -4.09 2.91 12.99
C TYR A 57 -4.10 2.46 14.45
N ARG A 58 -4.03 3.40 15.35
CA ARG A 58 -4.29 3.16 16.77
C ARG A 58 -5.48 4.02 17.17
N ASP A 59 -6.62 3.36 17.34
CA ASP A 59 -7.91 4.04 17.51
C ASP A 59 -8.89 3.07 18.21
N SER A 60 -9.88 3.63 18.88
CA SER A 60 -10.97 2.82 19.44
C SER A 60 -11.97 2.38 18.35
N SER A 61 -11.94 3.00 17.19
CA SER A 61 -12.90 2.79 16.10
C SER A 61 -12.17 2.48 14.79
N TRP A 62 -12.86 1.80 13.89
CA TRP A 62 -12.38 1.50 12.54
C TRP A 62 -12.67 2.63 11.55
N VAL A 63 -13.37 3.68 11.95
CA VAL A 63 -13.89 4.71 11.03
C VAL A 63 -12.78 5.36 10.21
N ARG A 64 -11.69 5.81 10.85
CA ARG A 64 -10.61 6.47 10.14
C ARG A 64 -9.85 5.52 9.21
N ALA A 65 -9.59 4.30 9.68
CA ALA A 65 -8.90 3.30 8.88
C ALA A 65 -9.74 2.92 7.65
N ASN A 66 -11.05 2.70 7.84
CA ASN A 66 -11.95 2.40 6.73
C ASN A 66 -12.00 3.54 5.71
N ALA A 67 -12.08 4.79 6.18
CA ALA A 67 -12.11 5.95 5.30
C ALA A 67 -10.85 6.03 4.43
N LYS A 68 -9.70 5.72 5.02
CA LYS A 68 -8.43 5.71 4.28
C LYS A 68 -8.40 4.58 3.24
N ALA A 69 -8.89 3.40 3.58
CA ALA A 69 -9.00 2.30 2.62
C ALA A 69 -9.90 2.66 1.45
N ASP A 70 -11.01 3.34 1.70
CA ASP A 70 -11.92 3.81 0.65
C ASP A 70 -11.25 4.86 -0.23
N GLU A 71 -10.47 5.77 0.36
CA GLU A 71 -9.72 6.78 -0.39
C GLU A 71 -8.73 6.11 -1.36
N ILE A 72 -8.02 5.09 -0.90
CA ILE A 72 -7.08 4.34 -1.73
C ILE A 72 -7.83 3.60 -2.85
N SER A 73 -8.96 2.97 -2.52
CA SER A 73 -9.81 2.29 -3.49
C SER A 73 -10.26 3.22 -4.61
N GLU A 74 -10.69 4.43 -4.24
CA GLU A 74 -11.13 5.44 -5.21
C GLU A 74 -9.96 5.96 -6.07
N ALA A 75 -8.78 6.12 -5.48
CA ALA A 75 -7.60 6.56 -6.22
C ALA A 75 -7.18 5.53 -7.28
N ILE A 76 -7.25 4.25 -6.95
CA ILE A 76 -6.97 3.19 -7.93
C ILE A 76 -8.07 3.16 -8.98
N GLY A 77 -9.32 3.28 -8.56
CA GLY A 77 -10.46 3.31 -9.44
C GLY A 77 -10.85 1.95 -10.02
N TYR A 78 -11.97 1.92 -10.72
CA TYR A 78 -12.52 0.70 -11.29
C TYR A 78 -11.62 0.09 -12.36
N GLY A 79 -11.02 0.93 -13.21
CA GLY A 79 -10.13 0.50 -14.29
C GLY A 79 -8.66 0.41 -13.89
N GLY A 80 -8.34 0.71 -12.63
CA GLY A 80 -6.96 0.78 -12.19
C GLY A 80 -6.31 2.12 -12.42
N ASP A 81 -5.09 2.27 -11.93
CA ASP A 81 -4.30 3.49 -12.04
C ASP A 81 -2.94 3.17 -12.66
N VAL A 82 -2.55 3.93 -13.66
CA VAL A 82 -1.26 3.74 -14.33
C VAL A 82 -0.27 4.75 -13.78
N ILE A 83 0.80 4.23 -13.17
CA ILE A 83 1.89 5.07 -12.67
C ILE A 83 3.11 4.86 -13.56
N PHE A 84 3.91 5.92 -13.74
CA PHE A 84 5.05 5.88 -14.66
C PHE A 84 6.34 5.63 -13.90
N CYS A 85 7.24 4.88 -14.53
CA CYS A 85 8.57 4.58 -14.01
C CYS A 85 9.56 4.56 -15.18
N ASP A 86 10.85 4.46 -14.85
CA ASP A 86 11.88 4.38 -15.89
C ASP A 86 11.64 3.13 -16.74
N GLY A 87 11.67 3.30 -18.04
CA GLY A 87 11.49 2.21 -18.99
C GLY A 87 10.05 1.82 -19.26
N GLY A 88 9.07 2.49 -18.63
CA GLY A 88 7.68 2.14 -18.89
C GLY A 88 6.69 2.61 -17.83
N SER A 89 5.78 1.73 -17.46
CA SER A 89 4.70 2.04 -16.54
C SER A 89 4.28 0.82 -15.74
N ILE A 90 3.50 1.07 -14.68
CA ILE A 90 2.94 0.03 -13.82
C ILE A 90 1.44 0.28 -13.75
N TRP A 91 0.65 -0.72 -14.09
CA TRP A 91 -0.80 -0.66 -13.99
C TRP A 91 -1.22 -1.28 -12.67
N LEU A 92 -1.62 -0.43 -11.73
CA LEU A 92 -2.10 -0.85 -10.42
C LEU A 92 -3.59 -1.10 -10.46
N LYS A 93 -4.03 -2.25 -9.99
CA LYS A 93 -5.43 -2.65 -9.96
C LYS A 93 -5.80 -3.07 -8.54
N ARG A 94 -7.07 -2.94 -8.19
CA ARG A 94 -7.55 -3.44 -6.90
C ARG A 94 -7.51 -4.96 -6.89
N GLY A 95 -6.95 -5.53 -5.82
CA GLY A 95 -7.00 -6.96 -5.58
C GLY A 95 -8.38 -7.41 -5.09
N ASN A 96 -8.59 -8.70 -4.99
CA ASN A 96 -9.84 -9.29 -4.53
C ASN A 96 -9.54 -10.37 -3.47
N PRO A 97 -9.91 -10.16 -2.20
CA PRO A 97 -10.56 -8.96 -1.65
C PRO A 97 -9.61 -7.76 -1.68
N PHE A 98 -10.20 -6.55 -1.72
CA PHE A 98 -9.38 -5.34 -1.73
C PHE A 98 -8.85 -5.00 -0.34
N ALA A 99 -9.71 -5.05 0.68
CA ALA A 99 -9.36 -4.63 2.04
C ALA A 99 -9.86 -5.65 3.06
N GLN A 100 -9.01 -5.97 4.04
CA GLN A 100 -9.33 -6.91 5.12
C GLN A 100 -8.91 -6.32 6.45
N ARG A 101 -9.81 -6.35 7.43
CA ARG A 101 -9.51 -5.90 8.79
C ARG A 101 -8.77 -6.99 9.55
N MET A 102 -7.75 -6.56 10.30
CA MET A 102 -6.98 -7.44 11.17
C MET A 102 -6.90 -6.83 12.57
N GLY A 103 -7.39 -7.55 13.57
CA GLY A 103 -7.21 -7.14 14.95
C GLY A 103 -5.84 -7.58 15.47
N ASP A 104 -5.40 -6.94 16.55
CA ASP A 104 -4.18 -7.33 17.27
C ASP A 104 -4.59 -7.91 18.64
N ALA A 105 -4.16 -9.14 18.92
CA ALA A 105 -4.52 -9.81 20.17
C ALA A 105 -3.88 -9.15 21.39
N SER A 106 -2.76 -8.45 21.23
CA SER A 106 -2.04 -7.81 22.32
C SER A 106 -2.48 -6.38 22.60
N ASP A 107 -3.11 -5.71 21.63
CA ASP A 107 -3.58 -4.33 21.76
C ASP A 107 -4.83 -4.11 20.92
N GLN A 108 -5.98 -4.01 21.58
CA GLN A 108 -7.28 -3.81 20.91
C GLN A 108 -7.40 -2.45 20.21
N MET A 109 -6.53 -1.50 20.54
CA MET A 109 -6.52 -0.19 19.88
C MET A 109 -5.85 -0.22 18.52
N ILE A 110 -5.07 -1.26 18.22
CA ILE A 110 -4.44 -1.38 16.89
C ILE A 110 -5.49 -1.86 15.91
N LYS A 111 -5.71 -1.03 14.88
CA LYS A 111 -6.63 -1.29 13.77
C LYS A 111 -5.81 -1.37 12.50
N ARG A 112 -5.61 -2.59 12.01
CA ARG A 112 -4.85 -2.84 10.79
C ARG A 112 -5.80 -3.21 9.66
N ILE A 113 -5.63 -2.59 8.51
CA ILE A 113 -6.33 -3.01 7.30
C ILE A 113 -5.27 -3.45 6.29
N ILE A 114 -5.38 -4.68 5.81
CA ILE A 114 -4.55 -5.19 4.73
C ILE A 114 -5.21 -4.81 3.42
N ILE A 115 -4.46 -4.12 2.56
CA ILE A 115 -4.88 -3.72 1.22
C ILE A 115 -4.21 -4.66 0.22
N ASN A 116 -5.01 -5.23 -0.67
CA ASN A 116 -4.51 -6.09 -1.73
C ASN A 116 -4.58 -5.36 -3.06
N VAL A 117 -3.46 -5.30 -3.76
CA VAL A 117 -3.37 -4.73 -5.11
C VAL A 117 -2.73 -5.74 -6.04
N GLU A 118 -2.99 -5.57 -7.33
CA GLU A 118 -2.31 -6.30 -8.37
C GLU A 118 -1.60 -5.30 -9.27
N ALA A 119 -0.35 -5.59 -9.61
CA ALA A 119 0.45 -4.73 -10.46
C ALA A 119 0.85 -5.47 -11.73
N GLU A 120 0.63 -4.84 -12.86
CA GLU A 120 1.15 -5.34 -14.12
C GLU A 120 2.22 -4.37 -14.60
N TYR A 121 3.42 -4.89 -14.81
CA TYR A 121 4.59 -4.08 -15.19
C TYR A 121 4.76 -4.09 -16.69
N PHE A 122 4.78 -2.89 -17.27
CA PHE A 122 5.03 -2.65 -18.69
C PHE A 122 6.36 -1.92 -18.83
N SER A 123 7.44 -2.62 -18.51
CA SER A 123 8.77 -2.04 -18.55
C SER A 123 9.77 -3.10 -19.01
N ARG A 124 10.86 -2.62 -19.63
CA ARG A 124 11.90 -3.50 -20.14
C ARG A 124 12.88 -3.97 -19.06
N ASP A 125 12.92 -3.27 -17.96
CA ASP A 125 13.92 -3.52 -16.90
C ASP A 125 13.37 -4.35 -15.76
#